data_27abc3f887828016176a2759e894f290
#
_entry.id   27abc3f887828016176a2759e894f290
#
_cell.length_a   1.000
_cell.length_b   1.000
_cell.length_c   1.000
_cell.angle_alpha   90.00
_cell.angle_beta   90.00
_cell.angle_gamma   90.00
#
_symmetry.space_group_name_H-M   'P 1'
#
loop_
_entity.id
_entity.type
_entity.pdbx_description
1 polymer ?
#
loop_
_entity_poly.entity_id
_entity_poly.type
_entity_poly.pdbx_seq_one_letter_code
_entity_poly.pdbx_strand_id
1 'polypeptide(L)'
;MLTVVGMGPSGLHLMTPAAQDAVASADALVGGKRHLQQFPGFRGERFALGANIAELLVWLGERAAQKVVVLASGDPLFYGIGTRMIAHFGNDRVRIIPGISAVQYLCAKAGINMTDIWLTSSHGRDVCFDELARQR
;
A
#
# COMPACT_ATOMS: atom_id res chain seq x y z
N MET A 1 10.67 -13.78 0.24
CA MET A 1 10.49 -12.59 -0.64
C MET A 1 9.40 -11.70 -0.08
N LEU A 2 9.70 -10.44 0.07
CA LEU A 2 8.74 -9.45 0.55
C LEU A 2 8.02 -8.84 -0.64
N THR A 3 6.70 -8.86 -0.61
CA THR A 3 5.87 -8.25 -1.65
C THR A 3 4.97 -7.19 -1.02
N VAL A 4 4.99 -5.99 -1.56
CA VAL A 4 4.11 -4.91 -1.10
C VAL A 4 3.03 -4.71 -2.17
N VAL A 5 1.77 -4.85 -1.77
CA VAL A 5 0.66 -4.75 -2.72
C VAL A 5 -0.22 -3.55 -2.42
N GLY A 6 -0.70 -2.89 -3.47
CA GLY A 6 -1.64 -1.80 -3.35
C GLY A 6 -3.06 -2.32 -3.14
N MET A 7 -3.70 -1.87 -2.07
CA MET A 7 -5.09 -2.24 -1.76
C MET A 7 -6.12 -1.48 -2.59
N GLY A 8 -5.71 -0.34 -3.14
CA GLY A 8 -6.67 0.58 -3.73
C GLY A 8 -7.48 1.31 -2.65
N PRO A 9 -8.33 2.26 -3.04
CA PRO A 9 -9.02 3.11 -2.07
C PRO A 9 -10.36 2.57 -1.58
N SER A 10 -10.90 1.51 -2.20
CA SER A 10 -12.29 1.14 -1.98
C SER A 10 -12.51 -0.38 -1.86
N GLY A 11 -11.60 -1.09 -1.25
CA GLY A 11 -11.75 -2.51 -0.96
C GLY A 11 -11.28 -3.43 -2.10
N LEU A 12 -11.63 -4.70 -1.97
CA LEU A 12 -11.08 -5.77 -2.83
C LEU A 12 -11.36 -5.61 -4.31
N HIS A 13 -12.48 -5.03 -4.67
CA HIS A 13 -12.86 -4.90 -6.08
C HIS A 13 -11.95 -3.95 -6.87
N LEU A 14 -11.18 -3.12 -6.19
CA LEU A 14 -10.19 -2.25 -6.82
C LEU A 14 -8.76 -2.77 -6.71
N MET A 15 -8.56 -3.93 -6.09
CA MET A 15 -7.27 -4.59 -6.11
C MET A 15 -7.05 -5.29 -7.45
N THR A 16 -5.83 -5.23 -7.96
CA THR A 16 -5.50 -5.97 -9.18
C THR A 16 -5.56 -7.48 -8.93
N PRO A 17 -5.81 -8.29 -9.95
CA PRO A 17 -5.71 -9.74 -9.81
C PRO A 17 -4.34 -10.20 -9.32
N ALA A 18 -3.26 -9.55 -9.77
CA ALA A 18 -1.92 -9.88 -9.31
C ALA A 18 -1.75 -9.67 -7.80
N ALA A 19 -2.34 -8.59 -7.26
CA ALA A 19 -2.31 -8.32 -5.82
C ALA A 19 -3.09 -9.37 -5.05
N GLN A 20 -4.27 -9.73 -5.55
CA GLN A 20 -5.10 -10.76 -4.91
C GLN A 20 -4.41 -12.13 -4.92
N ASP A 21 -3.75 -12.48 -6.02
CA ASP A 21 -3.00 -13.73 -6.13
C ASP A 21 -1.83 -13.77 -5.15
N ALA A 22 -1.13 -12.65 -4.99
CA ALA A 22 -0.02 -12.55 -4.03
C ALA A 22 -0.50 -12.81 -2.60
N VAL A 23 -1.64 -12.24 -2.22
CA VAL A 23 -2.22 -12.48 -0.89
C VAL A 23 -2.62 -13.94 -0.73
N ALA A 24 -3.23 -14.55 -1.74
CA ALA A 24 -3.69 -15.93 -1.68
C ALA A 24 -2.53 -16.91 -1.48
N SER A 25 -1.33 -16.60 -1.98
CA SER A 25 -0.16 -17.46 -1.88
C SER A 25 0.80 -17.06 -0.75
N ALA A 26 0.46 -16.06 0.06
CA ALA A 26 1.32 -15.57 1.12
C ALA A 26 1.36 -16.50 2.32
N ASP A 27 2.51 -16.54 2.99
CA ASP A 27 2.66 -17.23 4.29
C ASP A 27 2.27 -16.32 5.44
N ALA A 28 2.42 -15.01 5.29
CA ALA A 28 2.09 -14.03 6.31
C ALA A 28 1.61 -12.73 5.67
N LEU A 29 0.70 -12.03 6.36
CA LEU A 29 0.18 -10.74 5.95
C LEU A 29 0.54 -9.66 6.96
N VAL A 30 0.92 -8.49 6.45
CA VAL A 30 1.16 -7.29 7.25
C VAL A 30 0.23 -6.19 6.74
N GLY A 31 -0.39 -5.47 7.64
CA GLY A 31 -1.22 -4.34 7.24
C GLY A 31 -1.93 -3.71 8.43
N GLY A 32 -2.56 -2.57 8.20
CA GLY A 32 -3.43 -1.97 9.18
C GLY A 32 -4.65 -2.88 9.44
N LYS A 33 -5.31 -2.68 10.57
CA LYS A 33 -6.47 -3.50 10.94
C LYS A 33 -7.53 -3.55 9.85
N ARG A 34 -7.82 -2.43 9.21
CA ARG A 34 -8.85 -2.36 8.15
C ARG A 34 -8.47 -3.21 6.95
N HIS A 35 -7.20 -3.19 6.55
CA HIS A 35 -6.72 -3.99 5.43
C HIS A 35 -6.75 -5.48 5.77
N LEU A 36 -6.30 -5.86 6.95
CA LEU A 36 -6.32 -7.25 7.38
C LEU A 36 -7.73 -7.82 7.45
N GLN A 37 -8.71 -6.99 7.83
CA GLN A 37 -10.12 -7.39 7.89
C GLN A 37 -10.71 -7.73 6.52
N GLN A 38 -10.09 -7.29 5.42
CA GLN A 38 -10.53 -7.64 4.08
C GLN A 38 -10.26 -9.11 3.73
N PHE A 39 -9.40 -9.77 4.50
CA PHE A 39 -9.01 -11.15 4.25
C PHE A 39 -9.30 -12.06 5.46
N PRO A 40 -10.57 -12.21 5.84
CA PRO A 40 -10.91 -12.98 7.04
C PRO A 40 -10.57 -14.47 6.92
N GLY A 41 -10.51 -14.99 5.70
CA GLY A 41 -10.16 -16.39 5.44
C GLY A 41 -8.68 -16.70 5.39
N PHE A 42 -7.82 -15.71 5.52
CA PHE A 42 -6.37 -15.92 5.48
C PHE A 42 -5.92 -16.69 6.73
N ARG A 43 -5.19 -17.78 6.53
CA ARG A 43 -4.82 -18.72 7.61
C ARG A 43 -3.40 -18.58 8.15
N GLY A 44 -2.55 -17.78 7.50
CA GLY A 44 -1.18 -17.57 7.95
C GLY A 44 -1.07 -16.57 9.08
N GLU A 45 0.17 -16.22 9.41
CA GLU A 45 0.44 -15.19 10.40
C GLU A 45 -0.04 -13.82 9.93
N ARG A 46 -0.44 -12.98 10.89
CA ARG A 46 -0.83 -11.60 10.62
C ARG A 46 -0.05 -10.66 11.53
N PHE A 47 0.41 -9.55 11.00
CA PHE A 47 1.04 -8.48 11.76
C PHE A 47 0.25 -7.20 11.53
N ALA A 48 -0.37 -6.68 12.58
CA ALA A 48 -1.11 -5.43 12.48
C ALA A 48 -0.13 -4.25 12.59
N LEU A 49 -0.12 -3.40 11.56
CA LEU A 49 0.73 -2.21 11.55
C LEU A 49 0.28 -1.23 12.63
N GLY A 50 1.23 -0.87 13.48
CA GLY A 50 1.07 0.20 14.45
C GLY A 50 1.93 1.39 14.07
N ALA A 51 2.18 2.27 15.04
CA ALA A 51 3.02 3.44 14.85
C ALA A 51 4.51 3.11 14.77
N ASN A 52 4.92 1.94 15.26
CA ASN A 52 6.34 1.58 15.37
C ASN A 52 6.81 0.75 14.18
N ILE A 53 7.43 1.43 13.23
CA ILE A 53 8.01 0.80 12.04
C ILE A 53 9.20 -0.10 12.39
N ALA A 54 9.94 0.22 13.45
CA ALA A 54 11.10 -0.58 13.85
C ALA A 54 10.70 -2.01 14.21
N GLU A 55 9.58 -2.20 14.89
CA GLU A 55 9.07 -3.54 15.21
C GLU A 55 8.74 -4.32 13.94
N LEU A 56 8.13 -3.66 12.96
CA LEU A 56 7.82 -4.28 11.69
C LEU A 56 9.08 -4.74 10.97
N LEU A 57 10.12 -3.92 10.93
CA LEU A 57 11.36 -4.26 10.23
C LEU A 57 12.05 -5.48 10.86
N VAL A 58 12.04 -5.57 12.18
CA VAL A 58 12.57 -6.75 12.89
C VAL A 58 11.75 -7.99 12.56
N TRP A 59 10.44 -7.87 12.63
CA TRP A 59 9.52 -8.99 12.35
C TRP A 59 9.70 -9.51 10.93
N LEU A 60 9.85 -8.61 9.96
CA LEU A 60 10.09 -8.98 8.55
C LEU A 60 11.45 -9.64 8.37
N GLY A 61 12.48 -9.15 9.04
CA GLY A 61 13.82 -9.72 8.99
C GLY A 61 13.86 -11.17 9.46
N GLU A 62 13.07 -11.50 10.46
CA GLU A 62 12.97 -12.87 10.99
C GLU A 62 12.28 -13.83 10.02
N ARG A 63 11.57 -13.31 9.02
CA ARG A 63 10.78 -14.09 8.07
C ARG A 63 11.28 -13.98 6.63
N ALA A 64 12.57 -13.76 6.45
CA ALA A 64 13.18 -13.57 5.13
C ALA A 64 12.95 -14.74 4.17
N ALA A 65 12.80 -15.96 4.70
CA ALA A 65 12.57 -17.16 3.88
C ALA A 65 11.08 -17.38 3.54
N GLN A 66 10.18 -16.62 4.14
CA GLN A 66 8.75 -16.76 3.90
C GLN A 66 8.26 -15.79 2.83
N LYS A 67 7.09 -16.09 2.27
CA LYS A 67 6.39 -15.17 1.38
C LYS A 67 5.53 -14.23 2.23
N VAL A 68 6.04 -13.05 2.49
CA VAL A 68 5.33 -12.04 3.28
C VAL A 68 4.74 -10.99 2.35
N VAL A 69 3.48 -10.69 2.52
CA VAL A 69 2.77 -9.64 1.77
C VAL A 69 2.41 -8.51 2.71
N VAL A 70 2.83 -7.29 2.35
CA VAL A 70 2.49 -6.07 3.05
C VAL A 70 1.38 -5.36 2.29
N LEU A 71 0.27 -5.11 2.97
CA LEU A 71 -0.88 -4.43 2.40
C LEU A 71 -0.72 -2.92 2.56
N ALA A 72 -0.70 -2.19 1.45
CA ALA A 72 -0.51 -0.75 1.46
C ALA A 72 -1.77 -0.04 0.95
N SER A 73 -2.06 1.12 1.51
CA SER A 73 -3.15 1.95 1.03
C SER A 73 -2.85 2.48 -0.37
N GLY A 74 -3.84 2.49 -1.27
CA GLY A 74 -3.68 2.98 -2.62
C GLY A 74 -2.60 2.27 -3.39
N ASP A 75 -1.58 3.00 -3.82
CA ASP A 75 -0.41 2.47 -4.51
C ASP A 75 0.80 2.48 -3.58
N PRO A 76 1.58 1.38 -3.50
CA PRO A 76 2.72 1.28 -2.57
C PRO A 76 3.82 2.31 -2.76
N LEU A 77 3.97 2.84 -3.97
CA LEU A 77 5.03 3.82 -4.27
C LEU A 77 4.53 5.26 -4.33
N PHE A 78 3.24 5.48 -4.09
CA PHE A 78 2.66 6.81 -4.05
C PHE A 78 2.52 7.24 -2.58
N TYR A 79 3.58 7.83 -2.02
CA TYR A 79 3.67 8.23 -0.61
C TYR A 79 3.35 7.08 0.36
N GLY A 80 3.75 5.87 -0.01
CA GLY A 80 3.38 4.66 0.72
C GLY A 80 4.56 3.92 1.34
N ILE A 81 4.21 2.80 1.97
CA ILE A 81 5.17 1.96 2.69
C ILE A 81 6.16 1.25 1.74
N GLY A 82 5.80 1.09 0.46
CA GLY A 82 6.68 0.42 -0.50
C GLY A 82 8.03 1.10 -0.64
N THR A 83 8.05 2.42 -0.66
CA THR A 83 9.30 3.18 -0.73
C THR A 83 10.18 2.91 0.48
N ARG A 84 9.59 2.82 1.67
CA ARG A 84 10.33 2.52 2.91
C ARG A 84 10.90 1.11 2.90
N MET A 85 10.13 0.15 2.37
CA MET A 85 10.59 -1.24 2.31
C MET A 85 11.77 -1.38 1.34
N ILE A 86 11.71 -0.73 0.19
CA ILE A 86 12.81 -0.72 -0.77
C ILE A 86 14.05 -0.08 -0.15
N ALA A 87 13.88 1.04 0.56
CA ALA A 87 15.00 1.74 1.19
C ALA A 87 15.70 0.87 2.24
N HIS A 88 14.94 0.07 2.97
CA HIS A 88 15.49 -0.77 4.04
C HIS A 88 16.07 -2.11 3.54
N PHE A 89 15.35 -2.80 2.67
CA PHE A 89 15.72 -4.16 2.24
C PHE A 89 16.41 -4.21 0.88
N GLY A 90 16.36 -3.15 0.10
CA GLY A 90 16.91 -3.12 -1.25
C GLY A 90 15.89 -3.49 -2.31
N ASN A 91 16.08 -2.95 -3.49
CA ASN A 91 15.14 -3.13 -4.61
C ASN A 91 15.04 -4.59 -5.08
N ASP A 92 16.10 -5.37 -4.95
CA ASP A 92 16.14 -6.78 -5.36
C ASP A 92 15.37 -7.71 -4.43
N ARG A 93 15.06 -7.26 -3.21
CA ARG A 93 14.40 -8.08 -2.20
C ARG A 93 12.94 -7.72 -1.99
N VAL A 94 12.47 -6.65 -2.61
CA VAL A 94 11.11 -6.17 -2.46
C VAL A 94 10.44 -6.14 -3.81
N ARG A 95 9.32 -6.85 -3.93
CA ARG A 95 8.47 -6.82 -5.12
C ARG A 95 7.33 -5.85 -4.84
N ILE A 96 7.05 -4.97 -5.78
CA ILE A 96 5.96 -4.00 -5.67
C ILE A 96 4.87 -4.38 -6.67
N ILE A 97 3.64 -4.53 -6.20
CA ILE A 97 2.48 -4.69 -7.06
C ILE A 97 1.65 -3.42 -6.95
N PRO A 98 1.47 -2.67 -8.04
CA PRO A 98 0.79 -1.38 -7.98
C PRO A 98 -0.69 -1.49 -7.63
N GLY A 99 -1.24 -0.39 -7.16
CA GLY A 99 -2.65 -0.26 -6.88
C GLY A 99 -3.14 1.11 -7.30
N ILE A 100 -4.44 1.34 -7.18
CA ILE A 100 -5.07 2.61 -7.53
C ILE A 100 -4.93 3.56 -6.34
N SER A 101 -4.32 4.73 -6.55
CA SER A 101 -4.20 5.74 -5.50
C SER A 101 -5.54 6.44 -5.25
N ALA A 102 -5.66 7.08 -4.08
CA ALA A 102 -6.84 7.88 -3.77
C ALA A 102 -7.02 9.03 -4.78
N VAL A 103 -5.91 9.62 -5.24
CA VAL A 103 -5.95 10.69 -6.25
C VAL A 103 -6.52 10.19 -7.57
N GLN A 104 -6.06 9.03 -8.04
CA GLN A 104 -6.58 8.43 -9.28
C GLN A 104 -8.07 8.15 -9.17
N TYR A 105 -8.51 7.61 -8.04
CA TYR A 105 -9.91 7.28 -7.80
C TYR A 105 -10.77 8.53 -7.78
N LEU A 106 -10.34 9.58 -7.08
CA LEU A 106 -11.07 10.85 -7.02
C LEU A 106 -11.16 11.51 -8.39
N CYS A 107 -10.07 11.51 -9.16
CA CYS A 107 -10.07 12.07 -10.51
C CYS A 107 -11.05 11.32 -11.43
N ALA A 108 -11.09 10.00 -11.32
CA ALA A 108 -12.03 9.19 -12.10
C ALA A 108 -13.49 9.49 -11.73
N LYS A 109 -13.77 9.63 -10.42
CA LYS A 109 -15.12 9.96 -9.95
C LYS A 109 -15.56 11.35 -10.39
N ALA A 110 -14.66 12.32 -10.39
CA ALA A 110 -14.95 13.71 -10.72
C ALA A 110 -14.81 14.03 -12.21
N GLY A 111 -14.25 13.11 -13.00
CA GLY A 111 -13.96 13.35 -14.42
C GLY A 111 -12.86 14.39 -14.63
N ILE A 112 -11.89 14.43 -13.73
CA ILE A 112 -10.79 15.41 -13.77
C ILE A 112 -9.55 14.74 -14.35
N ASN A 113 -8.87 15.45 -15.28
CA ASN A 113 -7.61 14.97 -15.82
C ASN A 113 -6.53 15.04 -14.73
N MET A 114 -5.92 13.91 -14.42
CA MET A 114 -4.95 13.80 -13.35
C MET A 114 -3.71 14.67 -13.56
N THR A 115 -3.34 14.93 -14.81
CA THR A 115 -2.20 15.80 -15.12
C THR A 115 -2.44 17.28 -14.78
N ASP A 116 -3.70 17.67 -14.58
CA ASP A 116 -4.07 19.02 -14.17
C ASP A 116 -4.01 19.23 -12.67
N ILE A 117 -3.69 18.16 -11.92
CA ILE A 117 -3.63 18.18 -10.45
C ILE A 117 -2.17 18.26 -10.02
N TRP A 118 -1.90 19.17 -9.08
CA TRP A 118 -0.61 19.20 -8.43
C TRP A 118 -0.57 18.16 -7.33
N LEU A 119 0.19 17.07 -7.56
CA LEU A 119 0.27 15.96 -6.62
C LEU A 119 1.22 16.27 -5.47
N THR A 120 0.70 16.18 -4.24
CA THR A 120 1.49 16.36 -3.03
C THR A 120 0.94 15.46 -1.92
N SER A 121 1.80 15.11 -0.96
CA SER A 121 1.39 14.26 0.15
C SER A 121 0.65 15.05 1.22
N SER A 122 -0.44 14.49 1.74
CA SER A 122 -1.09 14.99 2.95
C SER A 122 -0.49 14.42 4.23
N HIS A 123 0.43 13.46 4.12
CA HIS A 123 1.05 12.82 5.28
C HIS A 123 2.11 13.75 5.87
N GLY A 124 1.86 14.26 7.06
CA GLY A 124 2.77 15.17 7.75
C GLY A 124 2.75 16.60 7.20
N ARG A 125 1.80 16.93 6.34
CA ARG A 125 1.58 18.26 5.80
C ARG A 125 0.11 18.57 5.67
N ASP A 126 -0.22 19.84 5.80
CA ASP A 126 -1.56 20.31 5.46
C ASP A 126 -1.67 20.46 3.94
N VAL A 127 -2.69 19.86 3.38
CA VAL A 127 -2.98 19.97 1.95
C VAL A 127 -4.40 20.49 1.78
N CYS A 128 -4.53 21.57 1.04
CA CYS A 128 -5.82 22.18 0.72
C CYS A 128 -6.23 21.75 -0.69
N PHE A 129 -7.33 21.01 -0.81
CA PHE A 129 -7.83 20.58 -2.11
C PHE A 129 -8.26 21.76 -3.00
N ASP A 130 -8.79 22.82 -2.41
CA ASP A 130 -9.14 24.01 -3.16
C ASP A 130 -7.91 24.68 -3.77
N GLU A 131 -6.82 24.70 -3.02
CA GLU A 131 -5.55 25.20 -3.50
C GLU A 131 -4.99 24.35 -4.63
N LEU A 132 -5.04 23.02 -4.48
CA LEU A 132 -4.61 22.10 -5.53
C LEU A 132 -5.44 22.30 -6.81
N ALA A 133 -6.75 22.44 -6.68
CA ALA A 133 -7.64 22.66 -7.82
C ALA A 133 -7.32 23.95 -8.56
N ARG A 134 -6.91 25.01 -7.86
CA ARG A 134 -6.55 26.30 -8.45
C ARG A 134 -5.23 26.28 -9.21
N GLN A 135 -4.41 25.28 -9.01
CA GLN A 135 -3.12 25.14 -9.69
C GLN A 135 -3.20 24.42 -11.02
N ARG A 136 -4.37 24.13 -11.46
CA ARG A 136 -4.64 23.46 -12.73
C ARG A 136 -4.20 24.31 -13.92
#